data_d6184343c0bf864756831fbdf3419c5d
#
_entry.id   d6184343c0bf864756831fbdf3419c5d
#
_cell.length_a   1.000
_cell.length_b   1.000
_cell.length_c   1.000
_cell.angle_alpha   90.00
_cell.angle_beta   90.00
_cell.angle_gamma   90.00
#
_symmetry.space_group_name_H-M   'P 1'
#
loop_
_entity.id
_entity.type
_entity.pdbx_description
1 polymer ?
#
loop_
_entity_poly.entity_id
_entity_poly.type
_entity_poly.pdbx_seq_one_letter_code
_entity_poly.pdbx_strand_id
1 'polypeptide(L)'
;TYDLEMLTQVGVCSGVENYSRHFDGRAAGTPPHTLRDFFPDDFLLVIDESHVTVPQIGAMYEGDASRKRTLVEHGFRLPSAMDNRPLKWPEFLQRVGQTVYLSATPGDYEMGLSDGVVEQIIRPTGLLDPKIDVRPVKGQIDDLLAEIKARVAKNERALVTTLTKKMAEDLTDYLLERGIKVEYLHSDVDTLRRVELLRMLREGKIDVIVGINLLREGLDLPEVSLVAILDADKEGFLRSYRSLIQTIGRAARNVSGTVITVSYTHLTLPTILL
;
A
#
# COMPACT_ATOMS: atom_id res chain seq x y z
N THR A 1 35.13 -11.71 -15.75
CA THR A 1 36.24 -12.30 -14.97
C THR A 1 35.89 -12.31 -13.49
N TYR A 2 35.60 -11.16 -12.86
CA TYR A 2 35.33 -11.06 -11.43
C TYR A 2 34.18 -11.98 -10.94
N ASP A 3 33.04 -11.99 -11.62
CA ASP A 3 31.91 -12.84 -11.24
C ASP A 3 32.25 -14.33 -11.31
N LEU A 4 33.02 -14.75 -12.32
CA LEU A 4 33.48 -16.13 -12.44
C LEU A 4 34.46 -16.53 -11.32
N GLU A 5 35.35 -15.63 -10.94
CA GLU A 5 36.27 -15.84 -9.82
C GLU A 5 35.48 -15.99 -8.50
N MET A 6 34.50 -15.09 -8.25
CA MET A 6 33.62 -15.17 -7.08
C MET A 6 32.80 -16.45 -7.04
N LEU A 7 32.21 -16.86 -8.16
CA LEU A 7 31.46 -18.12 -8.26
C LEU A 7 32.36 -19.33 -8.01
N THR A 8 33.60 -19.30 -8.50
CA THR A 8 34.55 -20.41 -8.31
C THR A 8 35.06 -20.50 -6.87
N GLN A 9 35.34 -19.36 -6.24
CA GLN A 9 35.96 -19.32 -4.90
C GLN A 9 34.97 -19.37 -3.77
N VAL A 10 33.82 -18.71 -3.92
CA VAL A 10 32.84 -18.48 -2.87
C VAL A 10 31.50 -19.15 -3.17
N GLY A 11 31.25 -19.54 -4.42
CA GLY A 11 29.99 -20.14 -4.86
C GLY A 11 28.86 -19.14 -5.15
N VAL A 12 29.11 -17.84 -4.97
CA VAL A 12 28.13 -16.77 -5.20
C VAL A 12 28.83 -15.50 -5.70
N CYS A 13 28.10 -14.69 -6.47
CA CYS A 13 28.53 -13.35 -6.87
C CYS A 13 27.35 -12.36 -6.75
N SER A 14 27.66 -11.06 -6.73
CA SER A 14 26.63 -10.03 -6.78
C SER A 14 25.83 -10.12 -8.09
N GLY A 15 24.49 -10.21 -7.98
CA GLY A 15 23.63 -10.35 -9.15
C GLY A 15 23.60 -11.77 -9.74
N VAL A 16 23.95 -12.80 -8.97
CA VAL A 16 23.96 -14.20 -9.39
C VAL A 16 22.62 -14.65 -9.98
N GLU A 17 21.52 -14.07 -9.55
CA GLU A 17 20.18 -14.32 -10.09
C GLU A 17 20.07 -14.04 -11.60
N ASN A 18 20.91 -13.16 -12.16
CA ASN A 18 20.94 -12.88 -13.61
C ASN A 18 21.54 -14.02 -14.43
N TYR A 19 22.19 -14.98 -13.76
CA TYR A 19 22.76 -16.20 -14.36
C TYR A 19 21.88 -17.43 -14.11
N SER A 20 20.76 -17.29 -13.40
CA SER A 20 19.93 -18.42 -12.92
C SER A 20 19.56 -19.43 -14.01
N ARG A 21 19.25 -18.95 -15.23
CA ARG A 21 18.96 -19.82 -16.37
C ARG A 21 20.09 -20.80 -16.70
N HIS A 22 21.34 -20.38 -16.52
CA HIS A 22 22.49 -21.23 -16.82
C HIS A 22 22.75 -22.26 -15.72
N PHE A 23 22.36 -21.96 -14.49
CA PHE A 23 22.51 -22.89 -13.36
C PHE A 23 21.44 -24.00 -13.36
N ASP A 24 20.21 -23.67 -13.73
CA ASP A 24 19.10 -24.63 -13.75
C ASP A 24 18.85 -25.26 -15.14
N GLY A 25 19.60 -24.85 -16.17
CA GLY A 25 19.52 -25.41 -17.52
C GLY A 25 18.24 -25.05 -18.28
N ARG A 26 17.50 -24.02 -17.86
CA ARG A 26 16.27 -23.62 -18.55
C ARG A 26 16.54 -23.08 -19.94
N ALA A 27 15.57 -23.30 -20.85
CA ALA A 27 15.59 -22.67 -22.15
C ALA A 27 15.39 -21.14 -22.05
N ALA A 28 15.95 -20.38 -22.99
CA ALA A 28 15.76 -18.94 -23.06
C ALA A 28 14.28 -18.58 -23.18
N GLY A 29 13.85 -17.55 -22.46
CA GLY A 29 12.46 -17.07 -22.43
C GLY A 29 11.53 -17.82 -21.47
N THR A 30 11.94 -18.94 -20.89
CA THR A 30 11.13 -19.66 -19.90
C THR A 30 11.12 -18.95 -18.56
N PRO A 31 10.01 -19.01 -17.80
CA PRO A 31 9.92 -18.39 -16.49
C PRO A 31 10.84 -19.07 -15.47
N PRO A 32 11.34 -18.32 -14.46
CA PRO A 32 12.10 -18.90 -13.37
C PRO A 32 11.22 -19.77 -12.48
N HIS A 33 11.84 -20.66 -11.72
CA HIS A 33 11.19 -21.30 -10.60
C HIS A 33 10.80 -20.27 -9.55
N THR A 34 9.64 -20.49 -8.94
CA THR A 34 9.09 -19.62 -7.89
C THR A 34 8.86 -20.43 -6.62
N LEU A 35 8.61 -19.79 -5.50
CA LEU A 35 8.27 -20.48 -4.26
C LEU A 35 7.10 -21.46 -4.42
N ARG A 36 6.18 -21.19 -5.33
CA ARG A 36 5.02 -22.07 -5.61
C ARG A 36 5.39 -23.41 -6.18
N ASP A 37 6.47 -23.48 -6.95
CA ASP A 37 6.94 -24.73 -7.56
C ASP A 37 7.41 -25.75 -6.49
N PHE A 38 7.47 -25.32 -5.20
CA PHE A 38 7.80 -26.17 -4.05
C PHE A 38 6.58 -26.58 -3.21
N PHE A 39 5.38 -26.10 -3.56
CA PHE A 39 4.14 -26.51 -2.91
C PHE A 39 3.54 -27.75 -3.62
N PRO A 40 2.72 -28.53 -2.91
CA PRO A 40 1.91 -29.59 -3.57
C PRO A 40 1.02 -28.99 -4.65
N ASP A 41 0.67 -29.78 -5.66
CA ASP A 41 -0.16 -29.33 -6.79
C ASP A 41 -1.57 -28.88 -6.37
N ASP A 42 -2.06 -29.38 -5.24
CA ASP A 42 -3.40 -29.14 -4.69
C ASP A 42 -3.44 -28.07 -3.58
N PHE A 43 -2.40 -27.22 -3.49
CA PHE A 43 -2.37 -26.18 -2.46
C PHE A 43 -3.50 -25.14 -2.64
N LEU A 44 -4.01 -24.66 -1.52
CA LEU A 44 -4.94 -23.54 -1.49
C LEU A 44 -4.15 -22.20 -1.49
N LEU A 45 -4.42 -21.36 -2.48
CA LEU A 45 -3.87 -20.01 -2.53
C LEU A 45 -4.84 -19.03 -1.86
N VAL A 46 -4.35 -18.28 -0.89
CA VAL A 46 -5.09 -17.15 -0.29
C VAL A 46 -4.41 -15.85 -0.71
N ILE A 47 -5.14 -14.98 -1.39
CA ILE A 47 -4.66 -13.67 -1.83
C ILE A 47 -5.28 -12.60 -0.93
N ASP A 48 -4.46 -12.09 -0.01
CA ASP A 48 -4.85 -10.99 0.85
C ASP A 48 -4.76 -9.65 0.12
N GLU A 49 -5.66 -8.71 0.48
CA GLU A 49 -5.81 -7.41 -0.19
C GLU A 49 -5.87 -7.56 -1.72
N SER A 50 -6.72 -8.47 -2.17
CA SER A 50 -6.76 -8.93 -3.56
C SER A 50 -6.95 -7.78 -4.57
N HIS A 51 -7.71 -6.75 -4.21
CA HIS A 51 -7.94 -5.56 -5.03
C HIS A 51 -6.64 -4.79 -5.39
N VAL A 52 -5.55 -5.00 -4.65
CA VAL A 52 -4.22 -4.45 -4.92
C VAL A 52 -3.28 -5.52 -5.43
N THR A 53 -3.28 -6.69 -4.80
CA THR A 53 -2.33 -7.77 -5.08
C THR A 53 -2.52 -8.33 -6.50
N VAL A 54 -3.75 -8.52 -6.95
CA VAL A 54 -4.03 -9.04 -8.30
C VAL A 54 -3.51 -8.11 -9.40
N PRO A 55 -3.85 -6.80 -9.40
CA PRO A 55 -3.26 -5.86 -10.36
C PRO A 55 -1.74 -5.77 -10.29
N GLN A 56 -1.15 -5.84 -9.10
CA GLN A 56 0.31 -5.83 -8.92
C GLN A 56 0.97 -7.03 -9.62
N ILE A 57 0.47 -8.24 -9.38
CA ILE A 57 1.02 -9.45 -10.03
C ILE A 57 0.93 -9.30 -11.55
N GLY A 58 -0.19 -8.79 -12.07
CA GLY A 58 -0.38 -8.56 -13.49
C GLY A 58 0.61 -7.57 -14.11
N ALA A 59 1.01 -6.54 -13.36
CA ALA A 59 1.89 -5.47 -13.85
C ALA A 59 3.39 -5.73 -13.66
N MET A 60 3.79 -6.65 -12.77
CA MET A 60 5.19 -6.85 -12.38
C MET A 60 6.10 -7.20 -13.56
N TYR A 61 5.63 -8.03 -14.49
CA TYR A 61 6.42 -8.48 -15.63
C TYR A 61 6.86 -7.32 -16.53
N GLU A 62 5.95 -6.47 -16.94
CA GLU A 62 6.26 -5.38 -17.89
C GLU A 62 7.20 -4.34 -17.28
N GLY A 63 7.03 -4.02 -16.01
CA GLY A 63 7.93 -3.10 -15.29
C GLY A 63 9.36 -3.62 -15.23
N ASP A 64 9.55 -4.91 -14.90
CA ASP A 64 10.86 -5.55 -14.86
C ASP A 64 11.47 -5.70 -16.27
N ALA A 65 10.68 -6.16 -17.23
CA ALA A 65 11.12 -6.38 -18.62
C ALA A 65 11.58 -5.08 -19.27
N SER A 66 10.85 -3.97 -19.08
CA SER A 66 11.23 -2.66 -19.63
C SER A 66 12.59 -2.21 -19.14
N ARG A 67 12.81 -2.27 -17.82
CA ARG A 67 14.10 -1.91 -17.22
C ARG A 67 15.25 -2.79 -17.72
N LYS A 68 15.06 -4.11 -17.72
CA LYS A 68 16.11 -5.07 -18.10
C LYS A 68 16.44 -5.00 -19.59
N ARG A 69 15.44 -4.78 -20.44
CA ARG A 69 15.67 -4.60 -21.89
C ARG A 69 16.66 -3.48 -22.14
N THR A 70 16.47 -2.31 -21.56
CA THR A 70 17.40 -1.19 -21.67
C THR A 70 18.82 -1.56 -21.20
N LEU A 71 18.93 -2.25 -20.06
CA LEU A 71 20.23 -2.65 -19.53
C LEU A 71 20.96 -3.68 -20.42
N VAL A 72 20.23 -4.60 -21.03
CA VAL A 72 20.79 -5.60 -21.96
C VAL A 72 21.19 -4.95 -23.28
N GLU A 73 20.34 -4.11 -23.86
CA GLU A 73 20.61 -3.39 -25.12
C GLU A 73 21.87 -2.52 -25.04
N HIS A 74 22.15 -1.93 -23.87
CA HIS A 74 23.32 -1.11 -23.64
C HIS A 74 24.51 -1.87 -23.03
N GLY A 75 24.44 -3.19 -22.94
CA GLY A 75 25.55 -4.05 -22.49
C GLY A 75 25.82 -4.04 -20.98
N PHE A 76 24.94 -3.46 -20.17
CA PHE A 76 25.07 -3.47 -18.69
C PHE A 76 24.63 -4.79 -18.06
N ARG A 77 23.88 -5.62 -18.76
CA ARG A 77 23.43 -6.94 -18.34
C ARG A 77 23.54 -7.94 -19.49
N LEU A 78 23.76 -9.21 -19.14
CA LEU A 78 23.69 -10.30 -20.11
C LEU A 78 22.25 -10.57 -20.56
N PRO A 79 22.03 -11.10 -21.77
CA PRO A 79 20.69 -11.47 -22.24
C PRO A 79 19.93 -12.41 -21.29
N SER A 80 20.66 -13.30 -20.57
CA SER A 80 20.07 -14.21 -19.57
C SER A 80 19.41 -13.51 -18.38
N ALA A 81 19.75 -12.24 -18.11
CA ALA A 81 19.07 -11.45 -17.10
C ALA A 81 17.56 -11.27 -17.38
N MET A 82 17.15 -11.34 -18.66
CA MET A 82 15.75 -11.28 -19.07
C MET A 82 14.93 -12.48 -18.60
N ASP A 83 15.58 -13.61 -18.31
CA ASP A 83 14.94 -14.86 -17.91
C ASP A 83 14.79 -14.99 -16.38
N ASN A 84 15.46 -14.15 -15.60
CA ASN A 84 15.19 -13.97 -14.18
C ASN A 84 14.18 -12.86 -14.01
N ARG A 85 12.91 -13.17 -14.03
CA ARG A 85 11.80 -12.22 -14.16
C ARG A 85 10.56 -12.66 -13.39
N PRO A 86 9.68 -11.73 -13.03
CA PRO A 86 8.35 -12.10 -12.57
C PRO A 86 7.62 -12.96 -13.59
N LEU A 87 6.70 -13.77 -13.12
CA LEU A 87 5.79 -14.52 -13.98
C LEU A 87 4.92 -13.54 -14.78
N LYS A 88 4.63 -13.90 -16.02
CA LYS A 88 3.52 -13.28 -16.75
C LYS A 88 2.19 -13.72 -16.13
N TRP A 89 1.16 -12.91 -16.30
CA TRP A 89 -0.15 -13.23 -15.76
C TRP A 89 -0.69 -14.62 -16.16
N PRO A 90 -0.61 -15.04 -17.42
CA PRO A 90 -1.02 -16.42 -17.80
C PRO A 90 -0.16 -17.52 -17.15
N GLU A 91 1.14 -17.27 -16.96
CA GLU A 91 2.04 -18.23 -16.31
C GLU A 91 1.73 -18.35 -14.81
N PHE A 92 1.30 -17.25 -14.20
CA PHE A 92 0.82 -17.26 -12.83
C PHE A 92 -0.46 -18.10 -12.71
N LEU A 93 -1.44 -17.86 -13.57
CA LEU A 93 -2.72 -18.59 -13.56
C LEU A 93 -2.55 -20.09 -13.78
N GLN A 94 -1.58 -20.51 -14.61
CA GLN A 94 -1.27 -21.94 -14.82
C GLN A 94 -0.71 -22.65 -13.59
N ARG A 95 -0.22 -21.89 -12.60
CA ARG A 95 0.42 -22.40 -11.38
C ARG A 95 -0.46 -22.29 -10.14
N VAL A 96 -1.69 -21.84 -10.29
CA VAL A 96 -2.64 -21.70 -9.17
C VAL A 96 -3.87 -22.56 -9.43
N GLY A 97 -4.30 -23.22 -8.38
CA GLY A 97 -5.54 -23.98 -8.34
C GLY A 97 -6.64 -23.21 -7.61
N GLN A 98 -7.19 -23.81 -6.58
CA GLN A 98 -8.20 -23.17 -5.73
C GLN A 98 -7.65 -21.89 -5.10
N THR A 99 -8.40 -20.81 -5.23
CA THR A 99 -7.99 -19.50 -4.77
C THR A 99 -9.09 -18.84 -3.95
N VAL A 100 -8.72 -18.30 -2.79
CA VAL A 100 -9.57 -17.45 -1.95
C VAL A 100 -9.03 -16.03 -2.02
N TYR A 101 -9.90 -15.09 -2.40
CA TYR A 101 -9.58 -13.67 -2.43
C TYR A 101 -10.11 -13.00 -1.16
N LEU A 102 -9.25 -12.29 -0.44
CA LEU A 102 -9.62 -11.53 0.75
C LEU A 102 -9.49 -10.04 0.46
N SER A 103 -10.54 -9.29 0.69
CA SER A 103 -10.53 -7.84 0.57
C SER A 103 -11.73 -7.20 1.24
N ALA A 104 -11.54 -6.05 1.89
CA ALA A 104 -12.65 -5.20 2.32
C ALA A 104 -13.34 -4.48 1.14
N THR A 105 -12.63 -4.36 0.01
CA THR A 105 -13.08 -3.66 -1.20
C THR A 105 -12.68 -4.46 -2.44
N PRO A 106 -13.28 -5.65 -2.68
CA PRO A 106 -12.86 -6.54 -3.75
C PRO A 106 -12.89 -5.85 -5.12
N GLY A 107 -11.99 -6.25 -6.02
CA GLY A 107 -11.89 -5.75 -7.37
C GLY A 107 -12.84 -6.46 -8.34
N ASP A 108 -12.99 -5.88 -9.51
CA ASP A 108 -13.92 -6.41 -10.53
C ASP A 108 -13.43 -7.75 -11.09
N TYR A 109 -12.11 -7.99 -11.07
CA TYR A 109 -11.52 -9.23 -11.54
C TYR A 109 -11.95 -10.43 -10.67
N GLU A 110 -11.68 -10.35 -9.36
CA GLU A 110 -12.03 -11.42 -8.43
C GLU A 110 -13.54 -11.59 -8.28
N MET A 111 -14.30 -10.49 -8.34
CA MET A 111 -15.76 -10.55 -8.33
C MET A 111 -16.33 -11.26 -9.56
N GLY A 112 -15.69 -11.09 -10.73
CA GLY A 112 -16.11 -11.76 -11.98
C GLY A 112 -15.73 -13.23 -12.08
N LEU A 113 -14.75 -13.70 -11.29
CA LEU A 113 -14.27 -15.10 -11.31
C LEU A 113 -14.79 -15.95 -10.16
N SER A 114 -15.19 -15.33 -9.06
CA SER A 114 -15.59 -16.07 -7.86
C SER A 114 -16.94 -16.77 -8.04
N ASP A 115 -17.01 -18.01 -7.61
CA ASP A 115 -18.28 -18.79 -7.58
C ASP A 115 -19.28 -18.23 -6.55
N GLY A 116 -18.80 -17.46 -5.58
CA GLY A 116 -19.61 -16.80 -4.57
C GLY A 116 -18.81 -15.84 -3.70
N VAL A 117 -19.52 -14.95 -3.03
CA VAL A 117 -18.98 -13.97 -2.08
C VAL A 117 -19.47 -14.34 -0.69
N VAL A 118 -18.53 -14.44 0.25
CA VAL A 118 -18.82 -14.60 1.66
C VAL A 118 -18.51 -13.28 2.36
N GLU A 119 -19.55 -12.68 2.94
CA GLU A 119 -19.40 -11.42 3.66
C GLU A 119 -19.15 -11.67 5.13
N GLN A 120 -18.10 -11.05 5.67
CA GLN A 120 -17.85 -11.01 7.11
C GLN A 120 -18.15 -9.62 7.65
N ILE A 121 -19.38 -9.43 8.08
CA ILE A 121 -19.90 -8.14 8.56
C ILE A 121 -19.68 -7.97 10.07
N ILE A 122 -19.60 -9.07 10.80
CA ILE A 122 -19.49 -9.06 12.26
C ILE A 122 -18.12 -8.56 12.70
N ARG A 123 -18.13 -7.50 13.51
CA ARG A 123 -16.94 -6.98 14.21
C ARG A 123 -16.97 -7.43 15.68
N PRO A 124 -16.21 -8.47 16.05
CA PRO A 124 -16.22 -8.96 17.44
C PRO A 124 -15.66 -7.95 18.46
N THR A 125 -14.97 -6.90 18.01
CA THR A 125 -14.43 -5.83 18.85
C THR A 125 -15.51 -4.88 19.40
N GLY A 126 -16.72 -4.88 18.85
CA GLY A 126 -17.77 -3.94 19.21
C GLY A 126 -17.53 -2.48 18.80
N LEU A 127 -16.44 -2.22 18.03
CA LEU A 127 -16.14 -0.89 17.51
C LEU A 127 -17.06 -0.56 16.33
N LEU A 128 -17.68 0.62 16.39
CA LEU A 128 -18.50 1.14 15.30
C LEU A 128 -17.63 1.72 14.18
N ASP A 129 -18.23 1.88 13.00
CA ASP A 129 -17.60 2.65 11.94
C ASP A 129 -17.38 4.10 12.36
N PRO A 130 -16.28 4.74 11.91
CA PRO A 130 -16.00 6.11 12.29
C PRO A 130 -17.06 7.07 11.74
N LYS A 131 -17.36 8.10 12.50
CA LYS A 131 -18.21 9.18 12.01
C LYS A 131 -17.50 9.89 10.85
N ILE A 132 -18.19 10.02 9.71
CA ILE A 132 -17.68 10.77 8.56
C ILE A 132 -18.32 12.15 8.56
N ASP A 133 -17.48 13.18 8.48
CA ASP A 133 -17.86 14.58 8.45
C ASP A 133 -17.29 15.23 7.17
N VAL A 134 -18.18 15.67 6.27
CA VAL A 134 -17.79 16.33 5.01
C VAL A 134 -17.79 17.83 5.22
N ARG A 135 -16.64 18.45 5.02
CA ARG A 135 -16.43 19.88 5.29
C ARG A 135 -16.02 20.64 4.05
N PRO A 136 -16.33 21.95 3.96
CA PRO A 136 -15.94 22.78 2.83
C PRO A 136 -14.44 23.07 2.84
N VAL A 137 -13.87 23.30 1.65
CA VAL A 137 -12.44 23.62 1.49
C VAL A 137 -12.08 24.97 2.11
N LYS A 138 -13.01 25.93 2.13
CA LYS A 138 -12.74 27.25 2.71
C LYS A 138 -12.48 27.16 4.20
N GLY A 139 -11.30 27.57 4.65
CA GLY A 139 -10.89 27.50 6.05
C GLY A 139 -10.45 26.11 6.52
N GLN A 140 -10.23 25.15 5.61
CA GLN A 140 -9.92 23.76 5.92
C GLN A 140 -8.71 23.58 6.84
N ILE A 141 -7.69 24.42 6.70
CA ILE A 141 -6.44 24.26 7.47
C ILE A 141 -6.62 24.71 8.91
N ASP A 142 -7.32 25.83 9.13
CA ASP A 142 -7.62 26.32 10.48
C ASP A 142 -8.56 25.38 11.22
N ASP A 143 -9.54 24.83 10.52
CA ASP A 143 -10.47 23.84 11.02
C ASP A 143 -9.75 22.53 11.37
N LEU A 144 -8.89 22.04 10.47
CA LEU A 144 -8.04 20.87 10.72
C LEU A 144 -7.14 21.09 11.96
N LEU A 145 -6.51 22.26 12.08
CA LEU A 145 -5.67 22.58 13.23
C LEU A 145 -6.46 22.56 14.54
N ALA A 146 -7.69 23.09 14.54
CA ALA A 146 -8.57 23.06 15.72
C ALA A 146 -8.91 21.62 16.14
N GLU A 147 -9.25 20.77 15.18
CA GLU A 147 -9.53 19.35 15.41
C GLU A 147 -8.30 18.57 15.91
N ILE A 148 -7.14 18.80 15.32
CA ILE A 148 -5.89 18.19 15.78
C ILE A 148 -5.62 18.58 17.24
N LYS A 149 -5.72 19.86 17.59
CA LYS A 149 -5.52 20.33 18.97
C LYS A 149 -6.48 19.69 19.95
N ALA A 150 -7.75 19.53 19.54
CA ALA A 150 -8.76 18.88 20.37
C ALA A 150 -8.43 17.38 20.62
N ARG A 151 -7.83 16.69 19.65
CA ARG A 151 -7.40 15.29 19.80
C ARG A 151 -6.13 15.17 20.65
N VAL A 152 -5.15 16.01 20.38
CA VAL A 152 -3.90 16.07 21.15
C VAL A 152 -4.17 16.33 22.63
N ALA A 153 -5.11 17.22 22.96
CA ALA A 153 -5.54 17.48 24.34
C ALA A 153 -6.12 16.26 25.05
N LYS A 154 -6.63 15.28 24.29
CA LYS A 154 -7.12 13.99 24.79
C LYS A 154 -6.10 12.86 24.73
N ASN A 155 -4.86 13.18 24.39
CA ASN A 155 -3.78 12.21 24.12
C ASN A 155 -4.10 11.24 22.97
N GLU A 156 -4.91 11.67 22.01
CA GLU A 156 -5.24 10.95 20.78
C GLU A 156 -4.35 11.40 19.62
N ARG A 157 -4.32 10.65 18.55
CA ARG A 157 -3.46 10.88 17.38
C ARG A 157 -4.29 11.14 16.13
N ALA A 158 -3.66 11.78 15.14
CA ALA A 158 -4.30 12.08 13.88
C ALA A 158 -3.45 11.63 12.68
N LEU A 159 -4.14 11.18 11.62
CA LEU A 159 -3.56 10.98 10.29
C LEU A 159 -4.18 11.98 9.32
N VAL A 160 -3.32 12.61 8.52
CA VAL A 160 -3.77 13.58 7.50
C VAL A 160 -3.26 13.13 6.14
N THR A 161 -4.16 13.02 5.16
CA THR A 161 -3.78 12.67 3.80
C THR A 161 -3.91 13.86 2.86
N THR A 162 -2.86 14.08 2.06
CA THR A 162 -2.78 15.12 1.03
C THR A 162 -2.63 14.48 -0.35
N LEU A 163 -2.74 15.26 -1.42
CA LEU A 163 -2.60 14.80 -2.80
C LEU A 163 -1.15 14.70 -3.27
N THR A 164 -0.30 15.60 -2.82
CA THR A 164 1.06 15.73 -3.32
C THR A 164 2.09 15.79 -2.18
N LYS A 165 3.34 15.45 -2.51
CA LYS A 165 4.48 15.59 -1.58
C LYS A 165 4.60 17.01 -1.06
N LYS A 166 4.58 17.98 -1.97
CA LYS A 166 4.71 19.40 -1.61
C LYS A 166 3.62 19.83 -0.63
N MET A 167 2.36 19.44 -0.86
CA MET A 167 1.28 19.75 0.09
C MET A 167 1.51 19.08 1.45
N ALA A 168 2.06 17.87 1.48
CA ALA A 168 2.38 17.21 2.75
C ALA A 168 3.49 17.94 3.50
N GLU A 169 4.54 18.36 2.80
CA GLU A 169 5.66 19.12 3.36
C GLU A 169 5.19 20.49 3.87
N ASP A 170 4.52 21.27 3.02
CA ASP A 170 3.99 22.61 3.37
C ASP A 170 3.04 22.54 4.59
N LEU A 171 2.18 21.52 4.65
CA LEU A 171 1.28 21.31 5.78
C LEU A 171 2.03 20.89 7.05
N THR A 172 3.04 20.06 6.92
CA THR A 172 3.88 19.65 8.06
C THR A 172 4.59 20.85 8.66
N ASP A 173 5.22 21.68 7.84
CA ASP A 173 5.89 22.89 8.30
C ASP A 173 4.92 23.86 8.99
N TYR A 174 3.75 24.08 8.39
CA TYR A 174 2.71 24.89 9.00
C TYR A 174 2.26 24.39 10.38
N LEU A 175 2.08 23.07 10.53
CA LEU A 175 1.67 22.48 11.81
C LEU A 175 2.80 22.55 12.86
N LEU A 176 4.06 22.37 12.45
CA LEU A 176 5.24 22.53 13.31
C LEU A 176 5.32 23.95 13.87
N GLU A 177 5.15 24.98 13.02
CA GLU A 177 5.12 26.39 13.45
C GLU A 177 4.01 26.69 14.46
N ARG A 178 2.95 25.90 14.49
CA ARG A 178 1.82 25.98 15.44
C ARG A 178 2.00 25.14 16.69
N GLY A 179 3.19 24.53 16.86
CA GLY A 179 3.55 23.74 18.04
C GLY A 179 2.97 22.32 18.06
N ILE A 180 2.51 21.80 16.94
CA ILE A 180 2.07 20.40 16.81
C ILE A 180 3.29 19.53 16.52
N LYS A 181 3.41 18.40 17.23
CA LYS A 181 4.43 17.39 16.96
C LYS A 181 4.00 16.56 15.76
N VAL A 182 4.47 16.92 14.59
CA VAL A 182 4.05 16.32 13.32
C VAL A 182 5.25 15.82 12.52
N GLU A 183 5.05 14.76 11.80
CA GLU A 183 6.00 14.19 10.81
C GLU A 183 5.27 13.91 9.51
N TYR A 184 5.99 13.90 8.39
CA TYR A 184 5.43 13.50 7.12
C TYR A 184 5.93 12.12 6.69
N LEU A 185 5.09 11.41 5.93
CA LEU A 185 5.36 10.08 5.44
C LEU A 185 5.04 10.00 3.94
N HIS A 186 6.06 9.69 3.11
CA HIS A 186 5.91 9.53 1.66
C HIS A 186 6.69 8.30 1.16
N SER A 187 6.60 8.03 -0.16
CA SER A 187 7.17 6.83 -0.80
C SER A 187 8.70 6.70 -0.67
N ASP A 188 9.41 7.81 -0.50
CA ASP A 188 10.88 7.84 -0.47
C ASP A 188 11.44 7.63 0.94
N VAL A 189 10.56 7.55 1.95
CA VAL A 189 10.95 7.20 3.32
C VAL A 189 11.27 5.71 3.36
N ASP A 190 12.47 5.37 3.79
CA ASP A 190 12.88 3.96 3.90
C ASP A 190 12.06 3.19 4.94
N THR A 191 12.08 1.88 4.84
CA THR A 191 11.25 0.99 5.67
C THR A 191 11.56 1.14 7.16
N LEU A 192 12.82 1.32 7.55
CA LEU A 192 13.22 1.45 8.96
C LEU A 192 12.68 2.75 9.53
N ARG A 193 12.84 3.87 8.81
CA ARG A 193 12.31 5.17 9.21
C ARG A 193 10.78 5.15 9.31
N ARG A 194 10.09 4.45 8.40
CA ARG A 194 8.64 4.25 8.49
C ARG A 194 8.22 3.55 9.78
N VAL A 195 8.89 2.47 10.14
CA VAL A 195 8.63 1.75 11.40
C VAL A 195 8.88 2.65 12.61
N GLU A 196 9.95 3.43 12.59
CA GLU A 196 10.27 4.39 13.64
C GLU A 196 9.19 5.47 13.80
N LEU A 197 8.71 6.07 12.72
CA LEU A 197 7.64 7.07 12.73
C LEU A 197 6.36 6.51 13.34
N LEU A 198 5.96 5.30 12.97
CA LEU A 198 4.79 4.65 13.53
C LEU A 198 4.95 4.36 15.04
N ARG A 199 6.14 3.96 15.43
CA ARG A 199 6.48 3.78 16.85
C ARG A 199 6.41 5.11 17.61
N MET A 200 6.97 6.18 17.06
CA MET A 200 6.92 7.52 17.67
C MET A 200 5.47 8.00 17.85
N LEU A 201 4.58 7.72 16.88
CA LEU A 201 3.16 8.03 16.99
C LEU A 201 2.50 7.27 18.15
N ARG A 202 2.74 5.98 18.26
CA ARG A 202 2.24 5.14 19.37
C ARG A 202 2.76 5.61 20.73
N GLU A 203 4.02 5.95 20.81
CA GLU A 203 4.66 6.42 22.05
C GLU A 203 4.28 7.89 22.40
N GLY A 204 3.55 8.59 21.52
CA GLY A 204 3.17 10.00 21.74
C GLY A 204 4.31 10.99 21.60
N LYS A 205 5.41 10.60 20.96
CA LYS A 205 6.50 11.50 20.60
C LYS A 205 6.10 12.43 19.46
N ILE A 206 5.21 11.96 18.59
CA ILE A 206 4.53 12.76 17.58
C ILE A 206 3.02 12.57 17.74
N ASP A 207 2.26 13.57 17.34
CA ASP A 207 0.81 13.62 17.49
C ASP A 207 0.10 13.41 16.15
N VAL A 208 0.78 13.77 15.05
CA VAL A 208 0.21 13.75 13.70
C VAL A 208 1.20 13.15 12.71
N ILE A 209 0.70 12.32 11.81
CA ILE A 209 1.41 11.96 10.58
C ILE A 209 0.65 12.54 9.39
N VAL A 210 1.35 13.32 8.57
CA VAL A 210 0.87 13.79 7.27
C VAL A 210 1.44 12.89 6.19
N GLY A 211 0.60 12.41 5.28
CA GLY A 211 1.07 11.52 4.22
C GLY A 211 0.26 11.60 2.95
N ILE A 212 0.84 11.02 1.89
CA ILE A 212 0.16 10.81 0.63
C ILE A 212 -0.41 9.41 0.66
N ASN A 213 -1.15 8.76 0.32
CA ASN A 213 -1.62 7.37 0.16
C ASN A 213 -0.99 6.24 1.01
N LEU A 214 0.12 6.48 1.68
CA LEU A 214 0.85 5.45 2.43
C LEU A 214 0.16 5.00 3.72
N LEU A 215 -0.98 5.58 4.02
CA LEU A 215 -1.76 5.32 5.23
C LEU A 215 -2.91 4.33 5.01
N ARG A 216 -2.88 3.55 3.91
CA ARG A 216 -3.99 2.67 3.54
C ARG A 216 -3.88 1.27 4.11
N GLU A 217 -2.75 0.61 3.92
CA GLU A 217 -2.57 -0.81 4.20
C GLU A 217 -1.51 -1.05 5.27
N GLY A 218 -1.64 -2.16 5.99
CA GLY A 218 -0.65 -2.61 6.97
C GLY A 218 -0.50 -1.74 8.21
N LEU A 219 -1.44 -0.82 8.48
CA LEU A 219 -1.42 0.02 9.68
C LEU A 219 -2.54 -0.37 10.64
N ASP A 220 -2.15 -0.72 11.84
CA ASP A 220 -3.05 -0.91 12.99
C ASP A 220 -2.66 0.10 14.07
N LEU A 221 -3.41 1.20 14.14
CA LEU A 221 -3.13 2.35 15.00
C LEU A 221 -4.37 2.71 15.82
N PRO A 222 -4.64 1.98 16.90
CA PRO A 222 -5.81 2.24 17.76
C PRO A 222 -5.74 3.62 18.45
N GLU A 223 -4.59 4.24 18.51
CA GLU A 223 -4.39 5.58 19.07
C GLU A 223 -4.94 6.68 18.17
N VAL A 224 -5.16 6.37 16.88
CA VAL A 224 -5.66 7.32 15.90
C VAL A 224 -7.17 7.44 16.00
N SER A 225 -7.63 8.59 16.46
CA SER A 225 -9.04 8.94 16.53
C SER A 225 -9.50 9.89 15.42
N LEU A 226 -8.57 10.51 14.70
CA LEU A 226 -8.88 11.42 13.60
C LEU A 226 -8.15 11.00 12.33
N VAL A 227 -8.90 10.85 11.24
CA VAL A 227 -8.36 10.77 9.89
C VAL A 227 -8.91 11.94 9.08
N ALA A 228 -8.03 12.80 8.58
CA ALA A 228 -8.40 13.92 7.71
C ALA A 228 -7.97 13.65 6.27
N ILE A 229 -8.89 13.79 5.34
CA ILE A 229 -8.67 13.60 3.91
C ILE A 229 -8.88 14.93 3.21
N LEU A 230 -7.78 15.60 2.86
CA LEU A 230 -7.84 16.88 2.15
C LEU A 230 -8.03 16.64 0.65
N ASP A 231 -8.76 17.55 -0.02
CA ASP A 231 -9.07 17.45 -1.46
C ASP A 231 -9.69 16.09 -1.84
N ALA A 232 -10.64 15.61 -1.07
CA ALA A 232 -11.23 14.28 -1.25
C ALA A 232 -12.03 14.11 -2.55
N ASP A 233 -12.46 15.20 -3.15
CA ASP A 233 -13.21 15.28 -4.42
C ASP A 233 -12.35 15.28 -5.69
N LYS A 234 -11.03 15.41 -5.55
CA LYS A 234 -10.14 15.33 -6.71
C LYS A 234 -9.95 13.88 -7.11
N GLU A 235 -10.73 13.45 -8.10
CA GLU A 235 -10.67 12.09 -8.63
C GLU A 235 -9.29 11.75 -9.21
N GLY A 236 -8.91 10.47 -9.09
CA GLY A 236 -7.68 9.93 -9.61
C GLY A 236 -7.36 8.58 -8.97
N PHE A 237 -6.29 7.93 -9.43
CA PHE A 237 -5.84 6.64 -8.92
C PHE A 237 -5.70 6.60 -7.38
N LEU A 238 -5.35 7.74 -6.79
CA LEU A 238 -5.11 7.89 -5.36
C LEU A 238 -6.37 8.28 -4.56
N ARG A 239 -7.48 8.58 -5.23
CA ARG A 239 -8.74 9.06 -4.64
C ARG A 239 -9.96 8.31 -5.20
N SER A 240 -9.77 7.04 -5.61
CA SER A 240 -10.91 6.17 -5.91
C SER A 240 -11.73 5.90 -4.64
N TYR A 241 -12.99 5.55 -4.79
CA TYR A 241 -13.85 5.22 -3.64
C TYR A 241 -13.25 4.11 -2.76
N ARG A 242 -12.63 3.08 -3.36
CA ARG A 242 -11.92 2.01 -2.64
C ARG A 242 -10.81 2.56 -1.77
N SER A 243 -10.05 3.48 -2.33
CA SER A 243 -8.96 4.19 -1.66
C SER A 243 -9.43 5.00 -0.46
N LEU A 244 -10.55 5.69 -0.61
CA LEU A 244 -11.17 6.48 0.47
C LEU A 244 -11.66 5.55 1.58
N ILE A 245 -12.36 4.46 1.25
CA ILE A 245 -12.84 3.47 2.23
C ILE A 245 -11.67 2.89 3.03
N GLN A 246 -10.58 2.50 2.38
CA GLN A 246 -9.39 1.98 3.04
C GLN A 246 -8.77 3.01 4.01
N THR A 247 -8.73 4.27 3.60
CA THR A 247 -8.22 5.35 4.45
C THR A 247 -9.16 5.64 5.63
N ILE A 248 -10.46 5.67 5.39
CA ILE A 248 -11.51 5.84 6.41
C ILE A 248 -11.40 4.73 7.47
N GLY A 249 -11.18 3.50 7.04
CA GLY A 249 -11.03 2.34 7.91
C GLY A 249 -9.89 2.44 8.94
N ARG A 250 -8.95 3.37 8.77
CA ARG A 250 -7.89 3.59 9.78
C ARG A 250 -8.44 4.20 11.08
N ALA A 251 -9.49 4.99 11.00
CA ALA A 251 -10.16 5.53 12.20
C ALA A 251 -11.11 4.51 12.88
N ALA A 252 -11.46 3.42 12.21
CA ALA A 252 -12.37 2.39 12.74
C ALA A 252 -11.77 1.54 13.88
N ARG A 253 -10.51 1.76 14.23
CA ARG A 253 -9.81 1.09 15.33
C ARG A 253 -9.92 1.83 16.67
N ASN A 254 -10.52 3.02 16.67
CA ASN A 254 -10.70 3.86 17.84
C ASN A 254 -12.19 4.07 18.12
N VAL A 255 -12.59 4.00 19.38
CA VAL A 255 -14.00 4.21 19.81
C VAL A 255 -14.49 5.61 19.43
N SER A 256 -13.63 6.60 19.48
CA SER A 256 -13.91 8.00 19.11
C SER A 256 -13.55 8.32 17.66
N GLY A 257 -13.43 7.28 16.81
CA GLY A 257 -12.99 7.40 15.43
C GLY A 257 -13.85 8.40 14.63
N THR A 258 -13.18 9.40 14.06
CA THR A 258 -13.81 10.42 13.21
C THR A 258 -13.00 10.58 11.94
N VAL A 259 -13.68 10.72 10.82
CA VAL A 259 -13.06 11.04 9.54
C VAL A 259 -13.59 12.38 9.04
N ILE A 260 -12.69 13.29 8.73
CA ILE A 260 -13.01 14.56 8.08
C ILE A 260 -12.59 14.45 6.63
N THR A 261 -13.55 14.61 5.73
CA THR A 261 -13.30 14.71 4.30
C THR A 261 -13.53 16.14 3.85
N VAL A 262 -12.52 16.74 3.24
CA VAL A 262 -12.61 18.12 2.76
C VAL A 262 -12.82 18.11 1.24
N SER A 263 -13.89 18.74 0.80
CA SER A 263 -14.34 18.69 -0.60
C SER A 263 -15.03 19.98 -1.02
N TYR A 264 -14.90 20.36 -2.29
CA TYR A 264 -15.69 21.43 -2.91
C TYR A 264 -17.13 21.01 -3.22
N THR A 265 -17.36 19.70 -3.35
CA THR A 265 -18.64 19.09 -3.70
C THR A 265 -19.10 18.13 -2.61
N HIS A 266 -20.39 17.86 -2.55
CA HIS A 266 -20.91 16.78 -1.70
C HIS A 266 -20.37 15.43 -2.21
N LEU A 267 -19.57 14.77 -1.41
CA LEU A 267 -19.17 13.39 -1.65
C LEU A 267 -20.35 12.49 -1.24
N THR A 268 -21.03 11.91 -2.22
CA THR A 268 -21.86 10.75 -1.96
C THR A 268 -20.94 9.52 -1.91
N LEU A 269 -20.42 9.21 -0.74
CA LEU A 269 -19.87 7.88 -0.52
C LEU A 269 -21.02 6.89 -0.62
N PRO A 270 -20.90 5.81 -1.40
CA PRO A 270 -21.90 4.77 -1.36
C PRO A 270 -22.02 4.36 0.11
N THR A 271 -23.24 4.44 0.63
CA THR A 271 -23.54 3.89 1.94
C THR A 271 -23.21 2.41 1.83
N ILE A 272 -22.09 2.01 2.38
CA ILE A 272 -21.83 0.60 2.59
C ILE A 272 -22.86 0.24 3.63
N LEU A 273 -23.94 -0.36 3.17
CA LEU A 273 -24.90 -0.98 4.05
C LEU A 273 -24.14 -1.98 4.90
N LEU A 274 -24.10 -1.67 6.13
CA LEU A 274 -23.67 -2.53 7.22
C LEU A 274 -24.57 -3.77 7.29
#